data_81874b4ec6abfb2f6398acd92a0b35ce
#
_entry.id   81874b4ec6abfb2f6398acd92a0b35ce
#
_cell.length_a   1.000
_cell.length_b   1.000
_cell.length_c   1.000
_cell.angle_alpha   90.00
_cell.angle_beta   90.00
_cell.angle_gamma   90.00
#
_symmetry.space_group_name_H-M   'P 1'
#
loop_
_entity.id
_entity.type
_entity.pdbx_description
1 polymer ?
#
loop_
_entity_poly.entity_id
_entity_poly.type
_entity_poly.pdbx_seq_one_letter_code
_entity_poly.pdbx_strand_id
1 'polypeptide(L)'
;GGRMLNAQGELVRAATDRTLEFYITLVRSAEVPPALTPRLFHLKRGDRLFVGPHAHGHYTLRGVHSDDQVIFAATGTGEAPHNAMLTELLSRGHVGRIVVVTCVRYHKDLAYLEKHRALEQQFSSYSYVALTTREPENVDSTREDYIGKRYLQDLFESGGLFDLSGWHLDPRRTHVFLWGSPDMIGARLPGHSRRSHSPSARGMIEVLENRGFRVDQQNKPGNIHFEKYW
;
A
#
# COMPACT_ATOMS: atom_id res chain seq x y z
N GLY A 1 -3.30 -4.67 10.88
CA GLY A 1 -3.90 -3.35 10.76
C GLY A 1 -5.20 -3.22 11.51
N GLY A 2 -5.74 -2.03 11.56
CA GLY A 2 -7.07 -1.76 12.10
C GLY A 2 -8.14 -1.83 11.00
N ARG A 3 -9.40 -1.96 11.41
CA ARG A 3 -10.53 -1.82 10.49
C ARG A 3 -10.65 -0.36 10.03
N MET A 4 -11.04 -0.13 8.80
CA MET A 4 -11.29 1.24 8.31
C MET A 4 -12.66 1.77 8.71
N LEU A 5 -13.69 0.96 8.51
CA LEU A 5 -15.07 1.32 8.79
C LEU A 5 -15.73 0.28 9.70
N ASN A 6 -16.64 0.72 10.57
CA ASN A 6 -17.51 -0.15 11.35
C ASN A 6 -18.70 -0.66 10.50
N ALA A 7 -19.60 -1.43 11.11
CA ALA A 7 -20.78 -1.95 10.42
C ALA A 7 -21.79 -0.87 9.99
N GLN A 8 -21.71 0.33 10.57
CA GLN A 8 -22.51 1.51 10.23
C GLN A 8 -21.87 2.38 9.14
N GLY A 9 -20.66 2.01 8.64
CA GLY A 9 -19.91 2.78 7.66
C GLY A 9 -19.15 3.97 8.24
N GLU A 10 -19.03 4.07 9.57
CA GLU A 10 -18.31 5.15 10.23
C GLU A 10 -16.82 4.82 10.37
N LEU A 11 -15.97 5.85 10.31
CA LEU A 11 -14.53 5.71 10.45
C LEU A 11 -14.14 5.13 11.81
N VAL A 12 -13.33 4.08 11.80
CA VAL A 12 -12.82 3.44 13.02
C VAL A 12 -11.48 4.06 13.41
N ARG A 13 -11.37 4.47 14.67
CA ARG A 13 -10.09 4.94 15.23
C ARG A 13 -9.25 3.74 15.66
N ALA A 14 -8.10 3.53 15.00
CA ALA A 14 -7.20 2.43 15.31
C ALA A 14 -6.74 2.41 16.78
N ALA A 15 -6.54 3.58 17.40
CA ALA A 15 -6.10 3.71 18.79
C ALA A 15 -7.13 3.20 19.82
N THR A 16 -8.41 3.15 19.47
CA THR A 16 -9.51 2.73 20.37
C THR A 16 -10.15 1.40 19.97
N ASP A 17 -9.86 0.92 18.75
CA ASP A 17 -10.38 -0.37 18.29
C ASP A 17 -9.59 -1.53 18.91
N ARG A 18 -10.29 -2.44 19.57
CA ARG A 18 -9.70 -3.68 20.10
C ARG A 18 -9.66 -4.82 19.09
N THR A 19 -10.04 -4.55 17.85
CA THR A 19 -10.06 -5.53 16.77
C THR A 19 -8.84 -5.36 15.88
N LEU A 20 -8.12 -6.44 15.65
CA LEU A 20 -7.06 -6.49 14.65
C LEU A 20 -7.62 -7.12 13.37
N GLU A 21 -7.42 -6.48 12.25
CA GLU A 21 -7.78 -7.00 10.93
C GLU A 21 -6.49 -7.38 10.18
N PHE A 22 -6.50 -8.58 9.60
CA PHE A 22 -5.37 -9.12 8.83
C PHE A 22 -5.80 -9.35 7.40
N TYR A 23 -5.00 -8.89 6.46
CA TYR A 23 -5.12 -9.26 5.06
C TYR A 23 -4.08 -10.33 4.75
N ILE A 24 -4.52 -11.54 4.43
CA ILE A 24 -3.65 -12.70 4.30
C ILE A 24 -3.89 -13.34 2.92
N THR A 25 -2.81 -13.48 2.14
CA THR A 25 -2.84 -14.25 0.90
C THR A 25 -2.42 -15.70 1.18
N LEU A 26 -3.23 -16.66 0.71
CA LEU A 26 -2.89 -18.08 0.84
C LEU A 26 -1.72 -18.46 -0.08
N VAL A 27 -0.63 -18.85 0.51
CA VAL A 27 0.51 -19.45 -0.20
C VAL A 27 0.29 -20.96 -0.26
N ARG A 28 -0.07 -21.48 -1.44
CA ARG A 28 -0.39 -22.91 -1.64
C ARG A 28 0.84 -23.80 -1.79
N SER A 29 1.91 -23.27 -2.36
CA SER A 29 3.19 -23.97 -2.50
C SER A 29 4.30 -23.04 -2.00
N ALA A 30 4.94 -23.42 -0.90
CA ALA A 30 6.14 -22.73 -0.41
C ALA A 30 7.35 -23.62 -0.69
N GLU A 31 8.44 -23.02 -1.15
CA GLU A 31 9.73 -23.73 -1.32
C GLU A 31 10.26 -24.25 0.03
N VAL A 32 9.89 -23.58 1.12
CA VAL A 32 10.24 -23.95 2.50
C VAL A 32 8.96 -24.10 3.33
N PRO A 33 8.58 -25.34 3.74
CA PRO A 33 7.49 -25.55 4.69
C PRO A 33 7.99 -25.32 6.15
N PRO A 34 7.09 -24.98 7.09
CA PRO A 34 5.65 -24.80 6.90
C PRO A 34 5.29 -23.32 6.79
N ALA A 35 4.65 -22.94 5.72
CA ALA A 35 4.09 -21.61 5.62
C ALA A 35 3.03 -21.36 6.72
N LEU A 36 3.08 -20.21 7.36
CA LEU A 36 2.10 -19.81 8.37
C LEU A 36 0.69 -19.66 7.75
N THR A 37 0.63 -19.13 6.53
CA THR A 37 -0.64 -18.77 5.89
C THR A 37 -1.61 -19.94 5.71
N PRO A 38 -1.22 -21.17 5.31
CA PRO A 38 -2.13 -22.31 5.28
C PRO A 38 -2.75 -22.62 6.64
N ARG A 39 -1.99 -22.47 7.73
CA ARG A 39 -2.50 -22.69 9.09
C ARG A 39 -3.54 -21.64 9.47
N LEU A 40 -3.32 -20.36 9.12
CA LEU A 40 -4.27 -19.30 9.37
C LEU A 40 -5.59 -19.51 8.60
N PHE A 41 -5.54 -20.08 7.39
CA PHE A 41 -6.72 -20.40 6.60
C PHE A 41 -7.53 -21.61 7.14
N HIS A 42 -7.00 -22.39 8.07
CA HIS A 42 -7.75 -23.44 8.76
C HIS A 42 -8.51 -22.93 10.00
N LEU A 43 -8.23 -21.69 10.45
CA LEU A 43 -8.92 -21.10 11.59
C LEU A 43 -10.41 -20.90 11.30
N LYS A 44 -11.22 -21.18 12.32
CA LYS A 44 -12.68 -21.00 12.30
C LYS A 44 -13.09 -19.92 13.30
N ARG A 45 -14.30 -19.42 13.14
CA ARG A 45 -14.86 -18.50 14.11
C ARG A 45 -14.88 -19.13 15.51
N GLY A 46 -14.29 -18.43 16.47
CA GLY A 46 -14.15 -18.91 17.86
C GLY A 46 -12.77 -19.49 18.18
N ASP A 47 -11.95 -19.77 17.18
CA ASP A 47 -10.56 -20.19 17.41
C ASP A 47 -9.74 -19.07 18.02
N ARG A 48 -8.75 -19.44 18.81
CA ARG A 48 -7.85 -18.51 19.48
C ARG A 48 -6.51 -18.45 18.76
N LEU A 49 -6.03 -17.25 18.51
CA LEU A 49 -4.71 -16.98 17.98
C LEU A 49 -3.89 -16.21 19.01
N PHE A 50 -2.69 -16.66 19.28
CA PHE A 50 -1.77 -15.90 20.13
C PHE A 50 -1.16 -14.77 19.30
N VAL A 51 -1.29 -13.55 19.82
CA VAL A 51 -0.63 -12.35 19.32
C VAL A 51 0.33 -11.86 20.41
N GLY A 52 1.59 -11.61 20.05
CA GLY A 52 2.58 -11.12 21.00
C GLY A 52 2.15 -9.80 21.66
N PRO A 53 2.53 -9.56 22.93
CA PRO A 53 2.05 -8.41 23.70
C PRO A 53 2.65 -7.08 23.25
N HIS A 54 3.74 -7.11 22.49
CA HIS A 54 4.47 -5.91 22.09
C HIS A 54 4.43 -5.74 20.57
N ALA A 55 4.04 -4.55 20.12
CA ALA A 55 4.22 -4.14 18.74
C ALA A 55 5.67 -3.67 18.52
N HIS A 56 6.27 -4.13 17.43
CA HIS A 56 7.61 -3.74 17.03
C HIS A 56 7.58 -3.14 15.62
N GLY A 57 8.51 -2.22 15.33
CA GLY A 57 8.67 -1.62 14.02
C GLY A 57 8.76 -0.10 14.07
N HIS A 58 9.21 0.49 12.96
CA HIS A 58 9.42 1.92 12.80
C HIS A 58 8.61 2.54 11.66
N TYR A 59 7.82 1.74 10.98
CA TYR A 59 6.96 2.18 9.88
C TYR A 59 5.70 2.84 10.43
N THR A 60 5.80 4.15 10.67
CA THR A 60 4.76 4.94 11.35
C THR A 60 4.61 6.31 10.70
N LEU A 61 3.56 7.03 11.07
CA LEU A 61 3.28 8.41 10.61
C LEU A 61 4.18 9.47 11.29
N ARG A 62 5.30 9.07 11.88
CA ARG A 62 6.22 10.01 12.52
C ARG A 62 6.75 11.01 11.48
N GLY A 63 6.70 12.29 11.82
CA GLY A 63 7.16 13.39 10.95
C GLY A 63 6.11 13.89 9.96
N VAL A 64 4.94 13.27 9.86
CA VAL A 64 3.83 13.76 9.03
C VAL A 64 3.05 14.83 9.80
N HIS A 65 2.96 16.04 9.25
CA HIS A 65 2.17 17.14 9.78
C HIS A 65 0.73 17.11 9.24
N SER A 66 -0.15 17.85 9.88
CA SER A 66 -1.59 17.81 9.58
C SER A 66 -1.98 18.28 8.18
N ASP A 67 -1.13 19.06 7.53
CA ASP A 67 -1.33 19.63 6.19
C ASP A 67 -0.40 19.04 5.12
N ASP A 68 0.47 18.10 5.49
CA ASP A 68 1.32 17.40 4.55
C ASP A 68 0.48 16.55 3.59
N GLN A 69 1.01 16.36 2.42
CA GLN A 69 0.46 15.44 1.45
C GLN A 69 0.97 14.03 1.77
N VAL A 70 0.10 13.03 1.67
CA VAL A 70 0.46 11.65 1.97
C VAL A 70 0.07 10.71 0.84
N ILE A 71 1.03 9.90 0.40
CA ILE A 71 0.80 8.82 -0.56
C ILE A 71 1.11 7.50 0.10
N PHE A 72 0.15 6.60 0.07
CA PHE A 72 0.32 5.21 0.43
C PHE A 72 0.35 4.36 -0.85
N ALA A 73 1.47 3.74 -1.17
CA ALA A 73 1.62 2.92 -2.36
C ALA A 73 1.97 1.48 -1.96
N ALA A 74 1.08 0.55 -2.30
CA ALA A 74 1.20 -0.84 -1.89
C ALA A 74 1.07 -1.84 -3.03
N THR A 75 1.71 -3.01 -2.87
CA THR A 75 1.41 -4.20 -3.66
C THR A 75 0.77 -5.27 -2.78
N GLY A 76 -0.34 -5.85 -3.25
CA GLY A 76 -1.04 -6.94 -2.57
C GLY A 76 -1.41 -6.60 -1.12
N THR A 77 -1.02 -7.47 -0.18
CA THR A 77 -1.36 -7.33 1.24
C THR A 77 -0.70 -6.15 1.96
N GLY A 78 0.24 -5.46 1.30
CA GLY A 78 0.84 -4.24 1.82
C GLY A 78 -0.13 -3.07 2.03
N GLU A 79 -1.35 -3.16 1.49
CA GLU A 79 -2.42 -2.21 1.72
C GLU A 79 -2.89 -2.17 3.19
N ALA A 80 -2.90 -3.32 3.88
CA ALA A 80 -3.46 -3.41 5.24
C ALA A 80 -2.81 -2.48 6.29
N PRO A 81 -1.48 -2.34 6.40
CA PRO A 81 -0.88 -1.36 7.29
C PRO A 81 -1.21 0.09 6.89
N HIS A 82 -1.31 0.38 5.58
CA HIS A 82 -1.69 1.70 5.10
C HIS A 82 -3.11 2.08 5.51
N ASN A 83 -4.03 1.12 5.55
CA ASN A 83 -5.40 1.35 6.00
C ASN A 83 -5.47 1.84 7.45
N ALA A 84 -4.63 1.30 8.33
CA ALA A 84 -4.55 1.77 9.72
C ALA A 84 -3.98 3.20 9.81
N MET A 85 -2.97 3.52 9.01
CA MET A 85 -2.40 4.87 8.94
C MET A 85 -3.38 5.88 8.35
N LEU A 86 -4.09 5.50 7.29
CA LEU A 86 -5.13 6.31 6.65
C LEU A 86 -6.22 6.68 7.68
N THR A 87 -6.76 5.69 8.39
CA THR A 87 -7.81 5.96 9.38
C THR A 87 -7.33 6.83 10.53
N GLU A 88 -6.08 6.70 10.92
CA GLU A 88 -5.47 7.56 11.94
C GLU A 88 -5.37 9.01 11.45
N LEU A 89 -4.90 9.25 10.22
CA LEU A 89 -4.85 10.60 9.64
C LEU A 89 -6.25 11.21 9.55
N LEU A 90 -7.20 10.50 8.96
CA LEU A 90 -8.57 10.99 8.81
C LEU A 90 -9.23 11.27 10.18
N SER A 91 -9.01 10.40 11.17
CA SER A 91 -9.55 10.55 12.52
C SER A 91 -8.98 11.75 13.28
N ARG A 92 -7.77 12.16 12.96
CA ARG A 92 -7.11 13.35 13.54
C ARG A 92 -7.49 14.64 12.84
N GLY A 93 -8.33 14.59 11.80
CA GLY A 93 -8.70 15.76 11.02
C GLY A 93 -7.57 16.27 10.12
N HIS A 94 -6.79 15.35 9.54
CA HIS A 94 -5.77 15.69 8.57
C HIS A 94 -6.37 16.46 7.38
N VAL A 95 -5.80 17.61 7.08
CA VAL A 95 -6.31 18.52 6.05
C VAL A 95 -5.55 18.43 4.72
N GLY A 96 -4.36 17.87 4.75
CA GLY A 96 -3.57 17.57 3.55
C GLY A 96 -4.23 16.48 2.69
N ARG A 97 -3.89 16.45 1.42
CA ARG A 97 -4.41 15.40 0.53
C ARG A 97 -3.80 14.05 0.83
N ILE A 98 -4.61 13.01 0.73
CA ILE A 98 -4.19 11.63 0.90
C ILE A 98 -4.55 10.84 -0.36
N VAL A 99 -3.59 10.11 -0.92
CA VAL A 99 -3.82 9.15 -2.00
C VAL A 99 -3.36 7.77 -1.57
N VAL A 100 -4.21 6.77 -1.73
CA VAL A 100 -3.84 5.37 -1.61
C VAL A 100 -3.80 4.75 -3.00
N VAL A 101 -2.67 4.13 -3.34
CA VAL A 101 -2.48 3.42 -4.61
C VAL A 101 -2.21 1.96 -4.31
N THR A 102 -3.10 1.08 -4.72
CA THR A 102 -2.96 -0.36 -4.52
C THR A 102 -2.82 -1.08 -5.85
N CYS A 103 -1.74 -1.84 -6.01
CA CYS A 103 -1.48 -2.65 -7.19
C CYS A 103 -1.59 -4.13 -6.85
N VAL A 104 -2.50 -4.83 -7.53
CA VAL A 104 -2.77 -6.26 -7.33
C VAL A 104 -2.70 -7.02 -8.66
N ARG A 105 -2.81 -8.35 -8.61
CA ARG A 105 -2.85 -9.18 -9.82
C ARG A 105 -4.20 -9.09 -10.50
N TYR A 106 -5.26 -9.27 -9.74
CA TYR A 106 -6.63 -9.36 -10.23
C TYR A 106 -7.54 -8.45 -9.43
N HIS A 107 -8.60 -7.96 -10.04
CA HIS A 107 -9.60 -7.10 -9.41
C HIS A 107 -10.21 -7.72 -8.13
N LYS A 108 -10.42 -9.04 -8.13
CA LYS A 108 -10.89 -9.79 -6.96
C LYS A 108 -9.94 -9.76 -5.76
N ASP A 109 -8.69 -9.36 -5.97
CA ASP A 109 -7.68 -9.23 -4.92
C ASP A 109 -7.71 -7.84 -4.25
N LEU A 110 -8.59 -6.93 -4.69
CA LEU A 110 -8.81 -5.62 -4.06
C LEU A 110 -9.74 -5.78 -2.85
N ALA A 111 -9.21 -6.30 -1.75
CA ALA A 111 -9.99 -6.68 -0.57
C ALA A 111 -10.73 -5.51 0.11
N TYR A 112 -10.28 -4.28 -0.10
CA TYR A 112 -10.81 -3.09 0.57
C TYR A 112 -11.46 -2.07 -0.37
N LEU A 113 -11.64 -2.41 -1.66
CA LEU A 113 -12.13 -1.50 -2.69
C LEU A 113 -13.40 -0.74 -2.26
N GLU A 114 -14.42 -1.45 -1.79
CA GLU A 114 -15.69 -0.85 -1.38
C GLU A 114 -15.53 0.10 -0.18
N LYS A 115 -14.65 -0.25 0.76
CA LYS A 115 -14.35 0.62 1.91
C LYS A 115 -13.63 1.89 1.48
N HIS A 116 -12.71 1.80 0.53
CA HIS A 116 -12.03 2.96 -0.02
C HIS A 116 -12.99 3.86 -0.81
N ARG A 117 -13.89 3.28 -1.61
CA ARG A 117 -14.94 4.04 -2.32
C ARG A 117 -15.87 4.78 -1.36
N ALA A 118 -16.24 4.14 -0.25
CA ALA A 118 -17.04 4.78 0.78
C ALA A 118 -16.28 5.94 1.47
N LEU A 119 -14.97 5.82 1.68
CA LEU A 119 -14.15 6.90 2.22
C LEU A 119 -13.97 8.06 1.23
N GLU A 120 -13.82 7.81 -0.08
CA GLU A 120 -13.79 8.88 -1.09
C GLU A 120 -15.06 9.72 -1.10
N GLN A 121 -16.22 9.11 -0.84
CA GLN A 121 -17.49 9.84 -0.70
C GLN A 121 -17.57 10.70 0.56
N GLN A 122 -16.89 10.29 1.63
CA GLN A 122 -16.91 10.99 2.92
C GLN A 122 -15.84 12.10 3.02
N PHE A 123 -14.70 11.92 2.35
CA PHE A 123 -13.52 12.79 2.50
C PHE A 123 -13.03 13.29 1.12
N SER A 124 -13.31 14.52 0.79
CA SER A 124 -12.92 15.16 -0.49
C SER A 124 -11.40 15.31 -0.67
N SER A 125 -10.63 15.25 0.42
CA SER A 125 -9.16 15.27 0.40
C SER A 125 -8.54 13.90 0.17
N TYR A 126 -9.35 12.84 0.06
CA TYR A 126 -8.92 11.46 -0.10
C TYR A 126 -9.21 10.93 -1.50
N SER A 127 -8.28 10.14 -2.06
CA SER A 127 -8.47 9.44 -3.34
C SER A 127 -7.87 8.04 -3.30
N TYR A 128 -8.53 7.10 -3.96
CA TYR A 128 -8.08 5.72 -4.09
C TYR A 128 -7.86 5.32 -5.55
N VAL A 129 -6.66 4.83 -5.84
CA VAL A 129 -6.25 4.37 -7.18
C VAL A 129 -5.97 2.88 -7.11
N ALA A 130 -6.76 2.07 -7.83
CA ALA A 130 -6.56 0.64 -7.97
C ALA A 130 -5.88 0.31 -9.30
N LEU A 131 -4.85 -0.51 -9.27
CA LEU A 131 -4.14 -1.02 -10.44
C LEU A 131 -4.20 -2.54 -10.47
N THR A 132 -4.42 -3.10 -11.65
CA THR A 132 -4.35 -4.54 -11.91
C THR A 132 -3.25 -4.85 -12.92
N THR A 133 -2.71 -6.07 -12.86
CA THR A 133 -1.59 -6.46 -13.75
C THR A 133 -1.83 -7.73 -14.54
N ARG A 134 -2.91 -8.47 -14.25
CA ARG A 134 -3.20 -9.78 -14.87
C ARG A 134 -4.64 -9.97 -15.27
N GLU A 135 -5.46 -8.92 -15.24
CA GLU A 135 -6.79 -8.99 -15.86
C GLU A 135 -6.68 -9.13 -17.39
N PRO A 136 -7.70 -9.62 -18.09
CA PRO A 136 -7.67 -9.75 -19.54
C PRO A 136 -7.23 -8.48 -20.25
N GLU A 137 -7.74 -7.32 -19.85
CA GLU A 137 -7.36 -6.00 -20.40
C GLU A 137 -5.89 -5.63 -20.13
N ASN A 138 -5.22 -6.29 -19.18
CA ASN A 138 -3.80 -6.07 -18.92
C ASN A 138 -2.87 -6.96 -19.75
N VAL A 139 -3.35 -8.12 -20.23
CA VAL A 139 -2.48 -9.16 -20.80
C VAL A 139 -2.83 -9.57 -22.24
N ASP A 140 -4.08 -9.36 -22.67
CA ASP A 140 -4.54 -9.72 -24.01
C ASP A 140 -4.59 -8.49 -24.91
N SER A 141 -3.55 -8.33 -25.73
CA SER A 141 -3.42 -7.20 -26.65
C SER A 141 -4.39 -7.23 -27.84
N THR A 142 -5.19 -8.29 -27.98
CA THR A 142 -6.22 -8.38 -29.04
C THR A 142 -7.55 -7.76 -28.64
N ARG A 143 -7.73 -7.41 -27.36
CA ARG A 143 -8.95 -6.81 -26.84
C ARG A 143 -9.03 -5.31 -27.17
N GLU A 144 -10.24 -4.84 -27.43
CA GLU A 144 -10.51 -3.41 -27.65
C GLU A 144 -10.24 -2.55 -26.41
N ASP A 145 -10.43 -3.13 -25.21
CA ASP A 145 -10.19 -2.48 -23.91
C ASP A 145 -8.77 -2.74 -23.34
N TYR A 146 -7.82 -3.18 -24.19
CA TYR A 146 -6.45 -3.44 -23.75
C TYR A 146 -5.76 -2.18 -23.25
N ILE A 147 -5.29 -2.22 -22.02
CA ILE A 147 -4.56 -1.13 -21.36
C ILE A 147 -3.12 -1.49 -20.97
N GLY A 148 -2.74 -2.76 -21.16
CA GLY A 148 -1.43 -3.27 -20.75
C GLY A 148 -1.25 -3.41 -19.24
N LYS A 149 -0.10 -3.96 -18.85
CA LYS A 149 0.26 -4.07 -17.42
C LYS A 149 0.64 -2.70 -16.89
N ARG A 150 0.02 -2.31 -15.78
CA ARG A 150 0.30 -1.06 -15.08
C ARG A 150 0.91 -1.35 -13.72
N TYR A 151 2.17 -1.00 -13.56
CA TYR A 151 2.86 -1.11 -12.28
C TYR A 151 2.91 0.26 -11.59
N LEU A 152 3.13 0.26 -10.28
CA LEU A 152 3.28 1.48 -9.49
C LEU A 152 4.38 2.38 -10.05
N GLN A 153 5.52 1.80 -10.39
CA GLN A 153 6.66 2.53 -10.93
C GLN A 153 6.29 3.28 -12.20
N ASP A 154 5.61 2.62 -13.13
CA ASP A 154 5.19 3.20 -14.41
C ASP A 154 4.23 4.38 -14.19
N LEU A 155 3.28 4.22 -13.25
CA LEU A 155 2.35 5.28 -12.88
C LEU A 155 3.07 6.52 -12.34
N PHE A 156 4.07 6.31 -11.49
CA PHE A 156 4.83 7.43 -10.93
C PHE A 156 5.82 8.03 -11.94
N GLU A 157 6.45 7.23 -12.80
CA GLU A 157 7.38 7.73 -13.84
C GLU A 157 6.65 8.53 -14.92
N SER A 158 5.51 8.07 -15.40
CA SER A 158 4.76 8.73 -16.48
C SER A 158 4.03 10.02 -16.05
N GLY A 159 3.87 10.24 -14.75
CA GLY A 159 2.97 11.28 -14.23
C GLY A 159 1.50 10.87 -14.18
N GLY A 160 1.17 9.63 -14.54
CA GLY A 160 -0.19 9.11 -14.55
C GLY A 160 -0.89 9.13 -13.19
N LEU A 161 -0.15 9.27 -12.09
CA LEU A 161 -0.76 9.51 -10.79
C LEU A 161 -1.53 10.84 -10.77
N PHE A 162 -1.01 11.88 -11.43
CA PHE A 162 -1.72 13.14 -11.60
C PHE A 162 -3.01 12.95 -12.42
N ASP A 163 -2.93 12.22 -13.52
CA ASP A 163 -4.09 11.99 -14.40
C ASP A 163 -5.23 11.27 -13.68
N LEU A 164 -4.88 10.33 -12.76
CA LEU A 164 -5.85 9.55 -12.00
C LEU A 164 -6.34 10.21 -10.71
N SER A 165 -5.55 11.07 -10.11
CA SER A 165 -5.86 11.68 -8.80
C SER A 165 -6.03 13.20 -8.85
N GLY A 166 -5.67 13.86 -9.96
CA GLY A 166 -5.61 15.31 -10.08
C GLY A 166 -4.52 15.95 -9.23
N TRP A 167 -3.43 15.23 -8.96
CA TRP A 167 -2.50 15.60 -7.91
C TRP A 167 -1.03 15.69 -8.33
N HIS A 168 -0.40 16.87 -8.09
CA HIS A 168 1.01 17.07 -8.33
C HIS A 168 1.84 16.67 -7.11
N LEU A 169 2.93 15.95 -7.36
CA LEU A 169 3.92 15.57 -6.35
C LEU A 169 4.82 16.78 -6.04
N ASP A 170 4.72 17.33 -4.84
CA ASP A 170 5.70 18.29 -4.30
C ASP A 170 6.54 17.58 -3.22
N PRO A 171 7.82 17.27 -3.48
CA PRO A 171 8.68 16.55 -2.53
C PRO A 171 8.93 17.32 -1.23
N ARG A 172 8.62 18.61 -1.18
CA ARG A 172 8.79 19.41 0.06
C ARG A 172 7.64 19.22 1.05
N ARG A 173 6.49 18.74 0.56
CA ARG A 173 5.24 18.66 1.32
C ARG A 173 4.56 17.27 1.21
N THR A 174 5.22 16.31 0.61
CA THR A 174 4.64 14.99 0.38
C THR A 174 5.46 13.91 1.06
N HIS A 175 4.81 13.08 1.87
CA HIS A 175 5.35 11.83 2.39
C HIS A 175 4.83 10.66 1.55
N VAL A 176 5.73 9.75 1.18
CA VAL A 176 5.40 8.54 0.41
C VAL A 176 5.72 7.31 1.26
N PHE A 177 4.70 6.50 1.49
CA PHE A 177 4.78 5.25 2.23
C PHE A 177 4.68 4.08 1.26
N LEU A 178 5.71 3.23 1.23
CA LEU A 178 5.82 2.09 0.33
C LEU A 178 5.78 0.79 1.12
N TRP A 179 4.83 -0.09 0.80
CA TRP A 179 4.81 -1.42 1.38
C TRP A 179 4.54 -2.47 0.31
N GLY A 180 5.47 -3.42 0.14
CA GLY A 180 5.28 -4.44 -0.88
C GLY A 180 6.52 -5.24 -1.22
N SER A 181 6.53 -5.78 -2.43
CA SER A 181 7.64 -6.58 -2.91
C SER A 181 8.93 -5.79 -3.01
N PRO A 182 10.09 -6.43 -2.78
CA PRO A 182 11.40 -5.81 -2.96
C PRO A 182 11.62 -5.22 -4.35
N ASP A 183 11.08 -5.86 -5.39
CA ASP A 183 11.18 -5.38 -6.77
C ASP A 183 10.43 -4.06 -6.98
N MET A 184 9.25 -3.91 -6.38
CA MET A 184 8.49 -2.67 -6.42
C MET A 184 9.22 -1.56 -5.67
N ILE A 185 9.70 -1.84 -4.46
CA ILE A 185 10.40 -0.85 -3.63
C ILE A 185 11.74 -0.46 -4.24
N GLY A 186 12.47 -1.43 -4.83
CA GLY A 186 13.76 -1.17 -5.48
C GLY A 186 14.95 -1.08 -4.53
N ALA A 187 14.76 -1.42 -3.28
CA ALA A 187 15.86 -1.44 -2.33
C ALA A 187 16.78 -2.64 -2.61
N ARG A 188 18.03 -2.36 -2.91
CA ARG A 188 19.04 -3.39 -3.20
C ARG A 188 19.31 -4.23 -1.96
N LEU A 189 19.11 -5.54 -2.08
CA LEU A 189 19.63 -6.51 -1.14
C LEU A 189 21.01 -6.99 -1.63
N PRO A 190 22.03 -7.02 -0.78
CA PRO A 190 23.29 -7.65 -1.13
C PRO A 190 23.04 -9.11 -1.53
N GLY A 191 23.50 -9.52 -2.72
CA GLY A 191 23.43 -10.91 -3.17
C GLY A 191 22.18 -11.36 -3.92
N HIS A 192 21.17 -10.50 -4.14
CA HIS A 192 20.00 -10.85 -4.94
C HIS A 192 20.07 -10.18 -6.32
N SER A 193 20.13 -10.99 -7.37
CA SER A 193 19.92 -10.52 -8.74
C SER A 193 18.45 -10.13 -8.93
N ARG A 194 18.18 -8.99 -9.58
CA ARG A 194 16.82 -8.60 -9.95
C ARG A 194 16.17 -9.69 -10.82
N ARG A 195 15.15 -10.35 -10.33
CA ARG A 195 14.13 -10.96 -11.18
C ARG A 195 13.01 -9.92 -11.36
N SER A 196 13.32 -8.84 -12.07
CA SER A 196 12.33 -7.81 -12.36
C SER A 196 11.25 -8.39 -13.27
N HIS A 197 10.01 -8.42 -12.77
CA HIS A 197 8.82 -8.73 -13.57
C HIS A 197 8.19 -7.45 -14.16
N SER A 198 8.74 -6.29 -13.84
CA SER A 198 8.33 -4.99 -14.37
C SER A 198 9.17 -4.62 -15.59
N PRO A 199 8.57 -4.03 -16.64
CA PRO A 199 9.31 -3.40 -17.75
C PRO A 199 10.20 -2.26 -17.27
N SER A 200 9.83 -1.57 -16.20
CA SER A 200 10.67 -0.57 -15.54
C SER A 200 11.82 -1.27 -14.80
N ALA A 201 13.03 -0.98 -15.20
CA ALA A 201 14.24 -1.47 -14.53
C ALA A 201 14.45 -0.81 -13.14
N ARG A 202 13.63 0.19 -12.79
CA ARG A 202 13.75 1.02 -11.57
C ARG A 202 12.73 0.63 -10.52
N GLY A 203 13.12 0.70 -9.25
CA GLY A 203 12.19 0.60 -8.13
C GLY A 203 11.62 1.96 -7.74
N MET A 204 10.57 1.96 -6.93
CA MET A 204 9.90 3.19 -6.47
C MET A 204 10.84 4.17 -5.77
N ILE A 205 11.80 3.68 -4.97
CA ILE A 205 12.78 4.56 -4.30
C ILE A 205 13.56 5.36 -5.35
N GLU A 206 14.09 4.70 -6.38
CA GLU A 206 14.86 5.36 -7.43
C GLU A 206 14.01 6.36 -8.22
N VAL A 207 12.76 5.98 -8.54
CA VAL A 207 11.80 6.87 -9.23
C VAL A 207 11.52 8.12 -8.42
N LEU A 208 11.33 7.99 -7.11
CA LEU A 208 11.04 9.10 -6.21
C LEU A 208 12.28 9.98 -5.95
N GLU A 209 13.47 9.37 -5.77
CA GLU A 209 14.71 10.12 -5.57
C GLU A 209 15.03 11.00 -6.79
N ASN A 210 14.79 10.51 -8.01
CA ASN A 210 14.91 11.28 -9.25
C ASN A 210 13.94 12.48 -9.32
N ARG A 211 12.91 12.49 -8.47
CA ARG A 211 11.94 13.59 -8.32
C ARG A 211 12.18 14.47 -7.10
N GLY A 212 13.32 14.29 -6.41
CA GLY A 212 13.74 15.10 -5.28
C GLY A 212 13.27 14.64 -3.91
N PHE A 213 12.63 13.46 -3.82
CA PHE A 213 12.33 12.81 -2.53
C PHE A 213 13.59 12.23 -1.92
N ARG A 214 13.53 11.92 -0.61
CA ARG A 214 14.65 11.33 0.12
C ARG A 214 14.17 10.19 1.02
N VAL A 215 14.94 9.11 1.06
CA VAL A 215 14.68 8.00 1.98
C VAL A 215 14.82 8.48 3.42
N ASP A 216 13.82 8.15 4.23
CA ASP A 216 13.84 8.39 5.67
C ASP A 216 14.80 7.42 6.36
N GLN A 217 15.72 7.96 7.15
CA GLN A 217 16.71 7.22 7.90
C GLN A 217 16.80 7.77 9.32
N GLN A 218 17.19 6.94 10.29
CA GLN A 218 17.22 7.28 11.71
C GLN A 218 17.95 8.61 12.01
N ASN A 219 19.04 8.89 11.29
CA ASN A 219 19.88 10.09 11.51
C ASN A 219 19.77 11.13 10.38
N LYS A 220 18.92 10.87 9.38
CA LYS A 220 18.72 11.74 8.23
C LYS A 220 17.24 11.66 7.82
N PRO A 221 16.40 12.54 8.40
CA PRO A 221 14.98 12.57 8.08
C PRO A 221 14.73 12.72 6.58
N GLY A 222 13.80 11.96 6.07
CA GLY A 222 13.35 11.95 4.69
C GLY A 222 11.84 11.80 4.61
N ASN A 223 11.35 11.66 3.41
CA ASN A 223 9.93 11.58 3.12
C ASN A 223 9.53 10.36 2.27
N ILE A 224 10.47 9.44 2.05
CA ILE A 224 10.19 8.11 1.53
C ILE A 224 10.32 7.12 2.70
N HIS A 225 9.21 6.58 3.14
CA HIS A 225 9.12 5.55 4.17
C HIS A 225 8.82 4.21 3.49
N PHE A 226 9.49 3.14 3.88
CA PHE A 226 9.22 1.85 3.25
C PHE A 226 9.40 0.66 4.19
N GLU A 227 8.61 -0.37 3.93
CA GLU A 227 8.72 -1.69 4.55
C GLU A 227 8.59 -2.76 3.46
N LYS A 228 9.37 -3.84 3.57
CA LYS A 228 9.38 -4.95 2.63
C LYS A 228 8.78 -6.17 3.28
N TYR A 229 8.00 -6.94 2.53
CA TYR A 229 7.66 -8.29 2.94
C TYR A 229 8.33 -9.32 2.02
N TRP A 230 8.54 -10.48 2.57
CA TRP A 230 9.25 -11.60 1.96
C TRP A 230 8.29 -12.71 1.55
#